data_6eb0d88c54ed71029ba377ba231eea0a
#
_entry.id   6eb0d88c54ed71029ba377ba231eea0a
#
_cell.length_a   1.000
_cell.length_b   1.000
_cell.length_c   1.000
_cell.angle_alpha   90.00
_cell.angle_beta   90.00
_cell.angle_gamma   90.00
#
_symmetry.space_group_name_H-M   'P 1'
#
loop_
_entity.id
_entity.type
_entity.pdbx_description
1 polymer ?
#
loop_
_entity_poly.entity_id
_entity_poly.type
_entity_poly.pdbx_seq_one_letter_code
_entity_poly.pdbx_strand_id
1 'polypeptide(L)'
;MKYSIITLLLSVFTLSGFAQTSNATIQGKMLKNVLQEKVFVQTNESLLFSGEYLRYKLYCLETQGRRLTNISKIAYVALVDQDGESVFTHKIRLTDGAGYGDFFVPTSIPTGSYKLLGYSQWMQNFGTDSFFQSDIHIINPYQPVPESYLAAEPDSTQATPLIPAPRVLEVPMTSTEGGVKVSLDKNELGAREKLMVRIDADNSESKNGNYSISIRKLEDLSAPKKMSATEFTKRYLNGGSNSGINSQKVDLPELRGEVVSGTIVNKETKTPVQDVRVSISLPGDKYLFKVASTNERGRFRFLFDQEYSNVTGALQILADNWDAYKIVMDEAPKKYVGIQVDDFKISRAMEDYILQKSIQNQIENGFREVKSDSVIPASHEQPYYRKFSVNYNLDDYTRFNTIEETIIEVVDQLSVRRLQNGDRAFEIRPEEGFTDLALLPMVFVDGLFIKKHEDFMDFSAKKIQTIEFSRDKVILGPHVFQGVLHFKTIEGGFYNDFFTPHIVNVDLFKPQVRKDHFKQTYNTNDLQNRVPDFRHQLLWEPELDLSKGSEEIVLYTSDVPGTYQLILEGFSSIGNPVSVKREFTVK
;
A
#
# COMPACT_ATOMS: atom_id res chain seq x y z
N MET A 1 -1.67 65.74 -27.97
CA MET A 1 -2.29 64.38 -27.98
C MET A 1 -1.35 63.22 -28.29
N LYS A 2 -0.16 63.40 -28.93
CA LYS A 2 0.78 62.27 -29.23
C LYS A 2 1.62 61.83 -28.03
N TYR A 3 1.87 62.65 -27.04
CA TYR A 3 2.71 62.32 -25.87
C TYR A 3 1.96 61.63 -24.75
N SER A 4 0.62 61.79 -24.66
CA SER A 4 -0.19 61.09 -23.65
C SER A 4 -0.42 59.60 -23.94
N ILE A 5 -0.33 59.17 -25.20
CA ILE A 5 -0.50 57.77 -25.59
C ILE A 5 0.77 56.95 -25.30
N ILE A 6 1.96 57.56 -25.43
CA ILE A 6 3.23 56.90 -25.14
C ILE A 6 3.41 56.68 -23.64
N THR A 7 2.96 57.60 -22.81
CA THR A 7 3.04 57.45 -21.34
C THR A 7 2.06 56.40 -20.83
N LEU A 8 0.91 56.23 -21.49
CA LEU A 8 -0.05 55.16 -21.14
C LEU A 8 0.42 53.77 -21.57
N LEU A 9 1.13 53.66 -22.70
CA LEU A 9 1.72 52.40 -23.16
C LEU A 9 2.92 51.95 -22.30
N LEU A 10 3.74 52.90 -21.78
CA LEU A 10 4.82 52.57 -20.86
C LEU A 10 4.34 52.14 -19.47
N SER A 11 3.19 52.68 -19.00
CA SER A 11 2.60 52.27 -17.70
C SER A 11 1.94 50.92 -17.73
N VAL A 12 1.51 50.41 -18.90
CA VAL A 12 0.95 49.05 -19.03
C VAL A 12 2.08 48.00 -19.06
N PHE A 13 3.27 48.34 -19.57
CA PHE A 13 4.40 47.41 -19.58
C PHE A 13 5.11 47.24 -18.23
N THR A 14 4.98 48.21 -17.31
CA THR A 14 5.57 48.08 -15.96
C THR A 14 4.69 47.31 -14.98
N LEU A 15 3.39 47.11 -15.27
CA LEU A 15 2.48 46.32 -14.44
C LEU A 15 2.56 44.79 -14.70
N SER A 16 3.11 44.37 -15.85
CA SER A 16 3.27 42.95 -16.16
C SER A 16 4.50 42.30 -15.51
N GLY A 17 5.47 43.11 -15.01
CA GLY A 17 6.67 42.60 -14.36
C GLY A 17 6.49 42.19 -12.89
N PHE A 18 5.41 42.61 -12.22
CA PHE A 18 5.17 42.31 -10.80
C PHE A 18 4.25 41.10 -10.56
N ALA A 19 3.62 40.58 -11.60
CA ALA A 19 2.69 39.47 -11.46
C ALA A 19 3.39 38.10 -11.37
N GLN A 20 4.65 37.98 -11.78
CA GLN A 20 5.38 36.68 -11.78
C GLN A 20 6.16 36.38 -10.50
N THR A 21 6.46 37.39 -9.67
CA THR A 21 7.16 37.19 -8.39
C THR A 21 6.23 36.93 -7.21
N SER A 22 4.92 37.18 -7.36
CA SER A 22 3.96 36.98 -6.27
C SER A 22 3.46 35.54 -6.12
N ASN A 23 3.51 34.71 -7.18
CA ASN A 23 2.95 33.36 -7.14
C ASN A 23 3.72 32.38 -6.24
N ALA A 24 5.04 32.44 -6.22
CA ALA A 24 5.86 31.56 -5.36
C ALA A 24 5.72 31.93 -3.86
N THR A 25 5.58 33.22 -3.56
CA THR A 25 5.43 33.71 -2.18
C THR A 25 3.99 33.50 -1.66
N ILE A 26 2.99 33.56 -2.54
CA ILE A 26 1.57 33.28 -2.20
C ILE A 26 1.40 31.76 -2.01
N GLN A 27 1.98 30.90 -2.85
CA GLN A 27 1.98 29.46 -2.65
C GLN A 27 2.70 29.07 -1.35
N GLY A 28 3.85 29.64 -1.04
CA GLY A 28 4.56 29.39 0.21
C GLY A 28 3.81 29.84 1.46
N LYS A 29 3.02 30.93 1.39
CA LYS A 29 2.17 31.40 2.50
C LYS A 29 0.89 30.56 2.65
N MET A 30 0.27 30.14 1.56
CA MET A 30 -0.91 29.25 1.60
C MET A 30 -0.54 27.88 2.17
N LEU A 31 0.62 27.34 1.84
CA LEU A 31 1.07 26.03 2.31
C LEU A 31 1.49 26.01 3.80
N LYS A 32 1.84 27.17 4.38
CA LYS A 32 2.11 27.26 5.84
C LYS A 32 0.88 27.03 6.71
N ASN A 33 -0.31 27.20 6.17
CA ASN A 33 -1.58 26.96 6.87
C ASN A 33 -2.21 25.61 6.53
N VAL A 34 -1.56 24.78 5.71
CA VAL A 34 -2.05 23.43 5.44
C VAL A 34 -1.70 22.54 6.64
N LEU A 35 -2.68 21.76 7.07
CA LEU A 35 -2.51 20.78 8.16
C LEU A 35 -1.31 19.89 7.88
N GLN A 36 -0.39 19.82 8.85
CA GLN A 36 0.76 18.93 8.79
C GLN A 36 0.40 17.57 9.36
N GLU A 37 0.92 16.53 8.74
CA GLU A 37 0.76 15.15 9.16
C GLU A 37 2.07 14.59 9.71
N LYS A 38 1.95 13.66 10.63
CA LYS A 38 3.03 12.80 11.12
C LYS A 38 2.55 11.35 11.13
N VAL A 39 3.43 10.45 10.75
CA VAL A 39 3.15 9.01 10.75
C VAL A 39 3.90 8.39 11.93
N PHE A 40 3.20 7.63 12.75
CA PHE A 40 3.76 6.71 13.74
C PHE A 40 3.70 5.29 13.20
N VAL A 41 4.76 4.51 13.40
CA VAL A 41 4.80 3.09 13.01
C VAL A 41 5.10 2.24 14.24
N GLN A 42 4.14 1.43 14.63
CA GLN A 42 4.36 0.34 15.58
C GLN A 42 4.88 -0.88 14.82
N THR A 43 5.89 -1.54 15.34
CA THR A 43 6.40 -2.84 14.83
C THR A 43 6.21 -3.93 15.87
N ASN A 44 6.07 -5.17 15.38
CA ASN A 44 6.08 -6.34 16.28
C ASN A 44 7.45 -6.52 16.94
N GLU A 45 8.54 -6.31 16.18
CA GLU A 45 9.91 -6.48 16.68
C GLU A 45 10.88 -5.52 15.99
N SER A 46 12.04 -5.28 16.62
CA SER A 46 13.15 -4.48 16.10
C SER A 46 14.43 -5.28 15.84
N LEU A 47 14.51 -6.52 16.33
CA LEU A 47 15.54 -7.50 15.98
C LEU A 47 14.88 -8.71 15.31
N LEU A 48 15.19 -8.93 14.06
CA LEU A 48 14.58 -9.96 13.24
C LEU A 48 15.63 -10.94 12.70
N PHE A 49 15.20 -12.16 12.48
CA PHE A 49 15.98 -13.16 11.75
C PHE A 49 15.42 -13.38 10.35
N SER A 50 16.28 -13.77 9.40
CA SER A 50 15.79 -14.23 8.10
C SER A 50 14.80 -15.38 8.30
N GLY A 51 13.67 -15.32 7.59
CA GLY A 51 12.55 -16.25 7.78
C GLY A 51 11.45 -15.74 8.73
N GLU A 52 11.63 -14.61 9.40
CA GLU A 52 10.58 -13.98 10.22
C GLU A 52 9.82 -12.90 9.44
N TYR A 53 8.69 -12.47 9.99
CA TYR A 53 7.91 -11.35 9.49
C TYR A 53 8.13 -10.08 10.34
N LEU A 54 8.55 -9.00 9.69
CA LEU A 54 8.37 -7.65 10.20
C LEU A 54 6.91 -7.27 9.97
N ARG A 55 6.11 -7.21 11.04
CA ARG A 55 4.73 -6.76 11.01
C ARG A 55 4.64 -5.34 11.55
N TYR A 56 3.85 -4.50 10.92
CA TYR A 56 3.76 -3.10 11.33
C TYR A 56 2.35 -2.53 11.13
N LYS A 57 2.03 -1.56 11.97
CA LYS A 57 0.83 -0.74 11.86
C LYS A 57 1.22 0.73 11.86
N LEU A 58 0.57 1.49 10.98
CA LEU A 58 0.75 2.93 10.84
C LEU A 58 -0.43 3.67 11.41
N TYR A 59 -0.12 4.82 12.02
CA TYR A 59 -1.09 5.80 12.48
C TYR A 59 -0.67 7.15 11.92
N CYS A 60 -1.51 7.77 11.09
CA CYS A 60 -1.28 9.08 10.52
C CYS A 60 -2.07 10.12 11.32
N LEU A 61 -1.37 11.06 11.94
CA LEU A 61 -1.92 12.06 12.84
C LEU A 61 -1.72 13.46 12.29
N GLU A 62 -2.71 14.31 12.46
CA GLU A 62 -2.56 15.75 12.24
C GLU A 62 -1.83 16.39 13.43
N THR A 63 -0.87 17.27 13.14
CA THR A 63 -0.04 17.87 14.20
C THR A 63 -0.78 18.88 15.05
N GLN A 64 -1.78 19.60 14.50
CA GLN A 64 -2.54 20.62 15.21
C GLN A 64 -3.62 20.02 16.12
N GLY A 65 -4.45 19.14 15.59
CA GLY A 65 -5.52 18.45 16.34
C GLY A 65 -5.05 17.22 17.10
N ARG A 66 -3.86 16.71 16.81
CA ARG A 66 -3.23 15.50 17.39
C ARG A 66 -4.03 14.22 17.21
N ARG A 67 -5.11 14.24 16.46
CA ARG A 67 -5.98 13.08 16.19
C ARG A 67 -5.59 12.40 14.88
N LEU A 68 -6.07 11.18 14.68
CA LEU A 68 -5.94 10.48 13.41
C LEU A 68 -6.56 11.32 12.29
N THR A 69 -5.85 11.44 11.16
CA THR A 69 -6.24 12.28 10.04
C THR A 69 -6.81 11.46 8.91
N ASN A 70 -7.74 12.06 8.18
CA ASN A 70 -8.27 11.52 6.92
C ASN A 70 -7.74 12.29 5.68
N ILE A 71 -6.71 13.12 5.85
CA ILE A 71 -6.13 13.89 4.73
C ILE A 71 -5.47 12.95 3.75
N SER A 72 -4.41 12.24 4.16
CA SER A 72 -3.77 11.22 3.32
C SER A 72 -4.52 9.89 3.41
N LYS A 73 -4.85 9.32 2.26
CA LYS A 73 -5.43 7.98 2.14
C LYS A 73 -4.38 6.89 1.93
N ILE A 74 -3.13 7.30 1.71
CA ILE A 74 -1.97 6.43 1.53
C ILE A 74 -0.83 6.93 2.41
N ALA A 75 -0.15 5.98 3.06
CA ALA A 75 1.14 6.18 3.69
C ALA A 75 2.15 5.16 3.16
N TYR A 76 3.41 5.40 3.45
CA TYR A 76 4.53 4.58 2.98
C TYR A 76 5.34 4.06 4.15
N VAL A 77 5.78 2.81 4.04
CA VAL A 77 6.79 2.21 4.92
C VAL A 77 7.95 1.76 4.06
N ALA A 78 9.15 2.20 4.41
CA ALA A 78 10.36 1.76 3.74
C ALA A 78 11.36 1.21 4.78
N LEU A 79 12.02 0.12 4.44
CA LEU A 79 13.20 -0.37 5.15
C LEU A 79 14.42 0.00 4.30
N VAL A 80 15.37 0.71 4.88
CA VAL A 80 16.57 1.16 4.18
C VAL A 80 17.82 0.69 4.90
N ASP A 81 18.87 0.45 4.15
CA ASP A 81 20.19 0.10 4.67
C ASP A 81 20.97 1.34 5.13
N GLN A 82 22.21 1.13 5.56
CA GLN A 82 23.14 2.19 6.01
C GLN A 82 23.50 3.21 4.93
N ASP A 83 23.42 2.83 3.63
CA ASP A 83 23.68 3.69 2.49
C ASP A 83 22.41 4.46 2.04
N GLY A 84 21.29 4.22 2.72
CA GLY A 84 19.99 4.77 2.42
C GLY A 84 19.30 4.10 1.22
N GLU A 85 19.84 2.98 0.71
CA GLU A 85 19.21 2.22 -0.35
C GLU A 85 18.01 1.43 0.20
N SER A 86 16.92 1.41 -0.57
CA SER A 86 15.68 0.76 -0.15
C SER A 86 15.76 -0.75 -0.28
N VAL A 87 15.59 -1.47 0.82
CA VAL A 87 15.34 -2.91 0.84
C VAL A 87 13.93 -3.20 0.35
N PHE A 88 12.95 -2.45 0.85
CA PHE A 88 11.60 -2.39 0.34
C PHE A 88 10.97 -1.03 0.59
N THR A 89 10.00 -0.67 -0.23
CA THR A 89 9.05 0.42 0.03
C THR A 89 7.64 -0.11 -0.21
N HIS A 90 6.78 -0.06 0.80
CA HIS A 90 5.40 -0.47 0.71
C HIS A 90 4.45 0.73 0.75
N LYS A 91 3.41 0.71 -0.09
CA LYS A 91 2.23 1.58 0.07
C LYS A 91 1.25 0.92 1.02
N ILE A 92 0.69 1.70 1.92
CA ILE A 92 -0.33 1.26 2.88
C ILE A 92 -1.55 2.16 2.72
N ARG A 93 -2.69 1.56 2.43
CA ARG A 93 -3.97 2.26 2.43
C ARG A 93 -4.36 2.57 3.87
N LEU A 94 -4.76 3.82 4.11
CA LEU A 94 -5.23 4.29 5.41
C LEU A 94 -6.76 4.34 5.42
N THR A 95 -7.34 3.66 6.40
CA THR A 95 -8.75 3.78 6.77
C THR A 95 -8.80 4.50 8.10
N ASP A 96 -9.52 5.63 8.16
CA ASP A 96 -9.59 6.48 9.36
C ASP A 96 -8.21 6.83 9.96
N GLY A 97 -7.25 7.10 9.08
CA GLY A 97 -5.89 7.48 9.45
C GLY A 97 -4.98 6.35 9.90
N ALA A 98 -5.39 5.09 9.79
CA ALA A 98 -4.58 3.94 10.17
C ALA A 98 -4.54 2.87 9.06
N GLY A 99 -3.47 2.08 9.04
CA GLY A 99 -3.29 0.97 8.12
C GLY A 99 -2.17 0.06 8.59
N TYR A 100 -2.04 -1.12 8.02
CA TYR A 100 -1.04 -2.10 8.42
C TYR A 100 -0.52 -2.90 7.24
N GLY A 101 0.60 -3.58 7.47
CA GLY A 101 1.22 -4.47 6.50
C GLY A 101 2.28 -5.35 7.15
N ASP A 102 2.91 -6.14 6.33
CA ASP A 102 3.99 -7.02 6.74
C ASP A 102 5.08 -7.11 5.67
N PHE A 103 6.25 -7.57 6.10
CA PHE A 103 7.37 -7.90 5.23
C PHE A 103 8.03 -9.19 5.71
N PHE A 104 8.07 -10.21 4.85
CA PHE A 104 8.85 -11.41 5.11
C PHE A 104 10.32 -11.12 4.87
N VAL A 105 11.18 -11.37 5.85
CA VAL A 105 12.63 -11.17 5.75
C VAL A 105 13.27 -12.34 4.99
N PRO A 106 13.59 -12.17 3.70
CA PRO A 106 14.19 -13.27 2.92
C PRO A 106 15.66 -13.45 3.24
N THR A 107 16.20 -14.62 2.89
CA THR A 107 17.62 -14.93 3.07
C THR A 107 18.58 -14.14 2.17
N SER A 108 18.05 -13.33 1.24
CA SER A 108 18.83 -12.41 0.41
C SER A 108 19.29 -11.15 1.15
N ILE A 109 18.64 -10.79 2.26
CA ILE A 109 19.00 -9.62 3.05
C ILE A 109 20.16 -9.99 3.98
N PRO A 110 21.30 -9.28 3.94
CA PRO A 110 22.44 -9.58 4.79
C PRO A 110 22.19 -9.21 6.26
N THR A 111 23.01 -9.76 7.15
CA THR A 111 23.08 -9.31 8.53
C THR A 111 23.50 -7.84 8.58
N GLY A 112 22.77 -7.03 9.34
CA GLY A 112 23.08 -5.61 9.46
C GLY A 112 22.06 -4.77 10.21
N SER A 113 22.37 -3.49 10.28
CA SER A 113 21.50 -2.44 10.80
C SER A 113 20.76 -1.76 9.65
N TYR A 114 19.48 -1.53 9.87
CA TYR A 114 18.55 -0.94 8.92
C TYR A 114 17.73 0.15 9.61
N LYS A 115 17.15 1.06 8.84
CA LYS A 115 16.21 2.06 9.33
C LYS A 115 14.83 1.83 8.71
N LEU A 116 13.81 1.70 9.56
CA LEU A 116 12.42 1.72 9.14
C LEU A 116 11.92 3.16 9.10
N LEU A 117 11.39 3.56 7.94
CA LEU A 117 10.83 4.88 7.69
C LEU A 117 9.32 4.78 7.56
N GLY A 118 8.59 5.75 8.14
CA GLY A 118 7.14 5.88 7.96
C GLY A 118 6.79 7.30 7.55
N TYR A 119 6.05 7.50 6.45
CA TYR A 119 5.73 8.83 5.95
C TYR A 119 4.49 8.83 5.03
N SER A 120 3.86 9.99 4.85
CA SER A 120 2.87 10.26 3.79
C SER A 120 3.53 11.03 2.64
N GLN A 121 2.89 11.03 1.47
CA GLN A 121 3.36 11.81 0.31
C GLN A 121 3.56 13.30 0.68
N TRP A 122 2.68 13.84 1.52
CA TRP A 122 2.78 15.22 2.00
C TRP A 122 4.05 15.49 2.83
N MET A 123 4.48 14.52 3.65
CA MET A 123 5.67 14.65 4.50
C MET A 123 6.97 14.77 3.70
N GLN A 124 7.02 14.31 2.45
CA GLN A 124 8.21 14.44 1.59
C GLN A 124 8.63 15.91 1.36
N ASN A 125 7.68 16.86 1.45
CA ASN A 125 7.97 18.28 1.33
C ASN A 125 8.88 18.83 2.45
N PHE A 126 9.00 18.11 3.56
CA PHE A 126 9.73 18.53 4.76
C PHE A 126 11.04 17.77 4.98
N GLY A 127 11.40 16.88 4.05
CA GLY A 127 12.60 16.06 4.11
C GLY A 127 12.48 14.84 5.03
N THR A 128 13.48 13.95 4.96
CA THR A 128 13.51 12.67 5.70
C THR A 128 13.54 12.83 7.22
N ASP A 129 14.03 13.95 7.75
CA ASP A 129 13.99 14.27 9.20
C ASP A 129 12.54 14.40 9.72
N SER A 130 11.59 14.67 8.83
CA SER A 130 10.18 14.74 9.19
C SER A 130 9.51 13.37 9.30
N PHE A 131 10.12 12.31 8.76
CA PHE A 131 9.59 10.96 8.74
C PHE A 131 9.70 10.32 10.12
N PHE A 132 8.84 9.35 10.39
CA PHE A 132 9.07 8.41 11.48
C PHE A 132 10.31 7.58 11.14
N GLN A 133 11.18 7.37 12.15
CA GLN A 133 12.39 6.59 12.00
C GLN A 133 12.55 5.66 13.21
N SER A 134 12.83 4.38 12.93
CA SER A 134 13.14 3.37 13.95
C SER A 134 14.22 2.44 13.44
N ASP A 135 15.14 2.04 14.32
CA ASP A 135 16.19 1.08 13.97
C ASP A 135 15.64 -0.33 13.95
N ILE A 136 16.08 -1.11 12.96
CA ILE A 136 15.79 -2.53 12.81
C ILE A 136 17.12 -3.24 12.60
N HIS A 137 17.38 -4.27 13.41
CA HIS A 137 18.51 -5.16 13.18
C HIS A 137 18.02 -6.46 12.54
N ILE A 138 18.77 -6.97 11.57
CA ILE A 138 18.49 -8.24 10.91
C ILE A 138 19.71 -9.15 11.07
N ILE A 139 19.46 -10.37 11.54
CA ILE A 139 20.45 -11.44 11.59
C ILE A 139 20.10 -12.47 10.51
N ASN A 140 21.03 -12.69 9.60
CA ASN A 140 20.92 -13.70 8.56
C ASN A 140 21.94 -14.83 8.80
N PRO A 141 21.53 -15.96 9.37
CA PRO A 141 22.43 -17.08 9.64
C PRO A 141 22.83 -17.89 8.40
N TYR A 142 22.26 -17.54 7.23
CA TYR A 142 22.53 -18.26 5.95
C TYR A 142 23.62 -17.58 5.10
N GLN A 143 24.12 -16.43 5.53
CA GLN A 143 25.16 -15.68 4.86
C GLN A 143 26.31 -15.38 5.82
N PRO A 144 27.56 -15.23 5.31
CA PRO A 144 28.66 -14.75 6.14
C PRO A 144 28.33 -13.40 6.76
N VAL A 145 28.60 -13.25 8.06
CA VAL A 145 28.45 -11.96 8.74
C VAL A 145 29.56 -11.02 8.25
N PRO A 146 29.21 -9.82 7.77
CA PRO A 146 30.23 -8.83 7.39
C PRO A 146 31.14 -8.48 8.59
N GLU A 147 32.44 -8.34 8.35
CA GLU A 147 33.44 -8.05 9.42
C GLU A 147 33.07 -6.82 10.25
N SER A 148 32.45 -5.82 9.61
CA SER A 148 31.99 -4.60 10.28
C SER A 148 30.97 -4.86 11.38
N TYR A 149 30.28 -5.98 11.37
CA TYR A 149 29.29 -6.38 12.39
C TYR A 149 29.83 -7.40 13.39
N LEU A 150 31.07 -7.86 13.26
CA LEU A 150 31.68 -8.73 14.27
C LEU A 150 32.22 -7.91 15.44
N ALA A 151 31.90 -8.33 16.66
CA ALA A 151 32.51 -7.76 17.85
C ALA A 151 33.98 -8.22 17.93
N ALA A 152 34.88 -7.29 18.32
CA ALA A 152 36.24 -7.69 18.68
C ALA A 152 36.19 -8.70 19.84
N GLU A 153 37.01 -9.77 19.80
CA GLU A 153 37.10 -10.70 20.91
C GLU A 153 37.51 -9.91 22.17
N PRO A 154 36.77 -10.00 23.27
CA PRO A 154 37.13 -9.30 24.49
C PRO A 154 38.45 -9.88 25.01
N ASP A 155 39.41 -9.01 25.30
CA ASP A 155 40.51 -9.34 26.20
C ASP A 155 39.90 -9.92 27.48
N SER A 156 40.37 -11.09 27.91
CA SER A 156 39.75 -12.03 28.83
C SER A 156 39.46 -11.53 30.27
N THR A 157 39.39 -10.22 30.49
CA THR A 157 39.24 -9.62 31.82
C THR A 157 38.02 -8.74 32.07
N GLN A 158 37.21 -8.41 31.05
CA GLN A 158 35.97 -7.60 31.26
C GLN A 158 34.85 -8.03 30.29
N ALA A 159 34.37 -9.25 30.39
CA ALA A 159 33.16 -9.68 29.69
C ALA A 159 31.93 -9.16 30.47
N THR A 160 31.33 -8.08 30.00
CA THR A 160 29.95 -7.76 30.38
C THR A 160 29.05 -8.81 29.67
N PRO A 161 28.22 -9.56 30.39
CA PRO A 161 27.33 -10.52 29.80
C PRO A 161 26.38 -9.82 28.82
N LEU A 162 26.42 -10.17 27.53
CA LEU A 162 25.49 -9.68 26.50
C LEU A 162 24.08 -10.27 26.64
N ILE A 163 23.91 -11.22 27.56
CA ILE A 163 22.62 -11.80 27.92
C ILE A 163 22.11 -11.01 29.12
N PRO A 164 20.97 -10.29 29.01
CA PRO A 164 20.36 -9.67 30.16
C PRO A 164 20.08 -10.71 31.25
N ALA A 165 20.49 -10.46 32.47
CA ALA A 165 20.14 -11.33 33.60
C ALA A 165 18.61 -11.52 33.64
N PRO A 166 18.11 -12.73 33.99
CA PRO A 166 16.69 -12.98 34.09
C PRO A 166 16.07 -11.94 35.05
N ARG A 167 15.19 -11.09 34.51
CA ARG A 167 14.44 -10.12 35.30
C ARG A 167 13.42 -10.89 36.12
N VAL A 168 13.56 -10.85 37.44
CA VAL A 168 12.49 -11.24 38.36
C VAL A 168 11.43 -10.12 38.27
N LEU A 169 10.34 -10.41 37.58
CA LEU A 169 9.27 -9.43 37.40
C LEU A 169 8.21 -9.61 38.50
N GLU A 170 8.08 -8.65 39.36
CA GLU A 170 6.79 -8.41 40.04
C GLU A 170 5.90 -7.68 39.06
N VAL A 171 5.23 -8.43 38.18
CA VAL A 171 4.35 -7.85 37.14
C VAL A 171 2.94 -7.79 37.69
N PRO A 172 2.35 -6.59 37.86
CA PRO A 172 0.95 -6.47 38.25
C PRO A 172 0.07 -7.08 37.15
N MET A 173 -0.94 -7.86 37.53
CA MET A 173 -1.87 -8.52 36.56
C MET A 173 -2.67 -7.53 35.70
N THR A 174 -2.63 -6.24 36.00
CA THR A 174 -3.42 -5.20 35.33
C THR A 174 -2.60 -3.92 35.13
N SER A 175 -2.73 -3.27 33.96
CA SER A 175 -2.20 -1.92 33.68
C SER A 175 -3.22 -1.08 32.94
N THR A 176 -3.18 0.21 33.19
CA THR A 176 -4.10 1.17 32.59
C THR A 176 -3.30 2.36 32.07
N GLU A 177 -3.53 2.73 30.83
CA GLU A 177 -3.01 3.97 30.25
C GLU A 177 -4.04 4.53 29.25
N GLY A 178 -4.25 5.84 29.26
CA GLY A 178 -5.14 6.52 28.31
C GLY A 178 -6.60 6.03 28.33
N GLY A 179 -7.09 5.48 29.46
CA GLY A 179 -8.43 4.93 29.56
C GLY A 179 -8.59 3.52 28.97
N VAL A 180 -7.46 2.86 28.63
CA VAL A 180 -7.45 1.45 28.19
C VAL A 180 -6.75 0.61 29.27
N LYS A 181 -7.40 -0.45 29.70
CA LYS A 181 -6.94 -1.39 30.72
C LYS A 181 -6.72 -2.76 30.10
N VAL A 182 -5.56 -3.36 30.35
CA VAL A 182 -5.21 -4.71 29.90
C VAL A 182 -5.00 -5.61 31.09
N SER A 183 -5.64 -6.78 31.10
CA SER A 183 -5.51 -7.81 32.13
C SER A 183 -5.29 -9.20 31.51
N LEU A 184 -4.47 -10.01 32.18
CA LEU A 184 -4.21 -11.40 31.83
C LEU A 184 -4.88 -12.28 32.90
N ASP A 185 -5.38 -13.44 32.52
CA ASP A 185 -5.93 -14.42 33.47
C ASP A 185 -4.81 -15.20 34.19
N LYS A 186 -3.60 -15.26 33.60
CA LYS A 186 -2.42 -15.96 34.15
C LYS A 186 -1.13 -15.21 33.82
N ASN A 187 -0.13 -15.31 34.69
CA ASN A 187 1.22 -14.79 34.46
C ASN A 187 2.27 -15.88 34.20
N GLU A 188 1.95 -17.12 34.52
CA GLU A 188 2.76 -18.30 34.24
C GLU A 188 1.91 -19.36 33.52
N LEU A 189 2.44 -19.89 32.44
CA LEU A 189 1.79 -20.89 31.59
C LEU A 189 2.76 -22.00 31.22
N GLY A 190 2.23 -23.17 30.90
CA GLY A 190 2.93 -24.24 30.22
C GLY A 190 2.95 -24.05 28.69
N ALA A 191 3.62 -24.98 28.01
CA ALA A 191 3.57 -25.05 26.55
C ALA A 191 2.14 -25.37 26.05
N ARG A 192 1.73 -24.75 24.94
CA ARG A 192 0.40 -24.92 24.30
C ARG A 192 -0.78 -24.66 25.26
N GLU A 193 -0.56 -23.88 26.28
CA GLU A 193 -1.59 -23.52 27.25
C GLU A 193 -2.38 -22.29 26.81
N LYS A 194 -3.66 -22.29 27.12
CA LYS A 194 -4.59 -21.20 26.82
C LYS A 194 -4.34 -20.01 27.74
N LEU A 195 -4.20 -18.82 27.13
CA LEU A 195 -4.15 -17.52 27.79
C LEU A 195 -5.37 -16.69 27.34
N MET A 196 -6.02 -16.05 28.28
CA MET A 196 -7.07 -15.07 28.01
C MET A 196 -6.56 -13.66 28.33
N VAL A 197 -6.64 -12.79 27.33
CA VAL A 197 -6.33 -11.36 27.45
C VAL A 197 -7.62 -10.58 27.39
N ARG A 198 -7.92 -9.83 28.44
CA ARG A 198 -9.06 -8.93 28.49
C ARG A 198 -8.61 -7.49 28.39
N ILE A 199 -9.24 -6.74 27.51
CA ILE A 199 -8.96 -5.34 27.24
C ILE A 199 -10.26 -4.57 27.45
N ASP A 200 -10.24 -3.60 28.37
CA ASP A 200 -11.40 -2.77 28.70
C ASP A 200 -11.10 -1.31 28.34
N ALA A 201 -12.08 -0.63 27.76
CA ALA A 201 -12.02 0.81 27.48
C ALA A 201 -13.03 1.53 28.40
N ASP A 202 -12.53 2.48 29.21
CA ASP A 202 -13.30 3.07 30.31
C ASP A 202 -14.24 4.21 29.85
N ASN A 203 -13.92 4.89 28.74
CA ASN A 203 -14.64 6.07 28.28
C ASN A 203 -14.92 6.04 26.76
N SER A 204 -15.76 6.96 26.29
CA SER A 204 -16.14 7.04 24.87
C SER A 204 -14.95 7.31 23.93
N GLU A 205 -13.94 8.05 24.40
CA GLU A 205 -12.76 8.40 23.59
C GLU A 205 -11.88 7.18 23.34
N SER A 206 -11.66 6.36 24.37
CA SER A 206 -10.91 5.11 24.28
C SER A 206 -11.68 4.02 23.55
N LYS A 207 -13.03 3.95 23.68
CA LYS A 207 -13.85 2.99 22.90
C LYS A 207 -13.78 3.20 21.40
N ASN A 208 -13.72 4.46 20.97
CA ASN A 208 -13.66 4.84 19.55
C ASN A 208 -12.22 5.12 19.08
N GLY A 209 -11.22 4.66 19.82
CA GLY A 209 -9.81 4.74 19.42
C GLY A 209 -9.43 3.69 18.39
N ASN A 210 -8.20 3.79 17.89
CA ASN A 210 -7.60 2.84 16.97
C ASN A 210 -6.37 2.22 17.63
N TYR A 211 -6.38 0.91 17.83
CA TYR A 211 -5.37 0.19 18.58
C TYR A 211 -4.89 -1.06 17.86
N SER A 212 -3.74 -1.54 18.27
CA SER A 212 -3.18 -2.84 17.87
C SER A 212 -2.53 -3.52 19.06
N ILE A 213 -2.47 -4.83 19.03
CA ILE A 213 -1.86 -5.64 20.05
C ILE A 213 -0.88 -6.64 19.44
N SER A 214 0.28 -6.76 20.06
CA SER A 214 1.33 -7.72 19.75
C SER A 214 1.70 -8.51 20.99
N ILE A 215 1.81 -9.84 20.87
CA ILE A 215 2.33 -10.70 21.93
C ILE A 215 3.46 -11.51 21.34
N ARG A 216 4.68 -11.28 21.84
CA ARG A 216 5.89 -11.92 21.32
C ARG A 216 6.86 -12.27 22.44
N LYS A 217 7.63 -13.36 22.26
CA LYS A 217 8.75 -13.69 23.12
C LYS A 217 9.78 -12.57 23.09
N LEU A 218 10.24 -12.14 24.26
CA LEU A 218 11.37 -11.22 24.36
C LEU A 218 12.64 -11.93 23.87
N GLU A 219 13.39 -11.21 23.04
CA GLU A 219 14.67 -11.72 22.54
C GLU A 219 15.72 -11.72 23.67
N ASP A 220 16.56 -12.75 23.69
CA ASP A 220 17.68 -12.85 24.62
C ASP A 220 18.88 -12.00 24.16
N LEU A 221 18.81 -11.44 22.96
CA LEU A 221 19.78 -10.51 22.40
C LEU A 221 19.32 -9.07 22.57
N SER A 222 20.29 -8.14 22.62
CA SER A 222 19.98 -6.70 22.68
C SER A 222 19.35 -6.24 21.37
N ALA A 223 18.11 -5.78 21.44
CA ALA A 223 17.35 -5.24 20.32
C ALA A 223 17.28 -3.71 20.38
N PRO A 224 17.20 -3.00 19.24
CA PRO A 224 16.90 -1.57 19.22
C PRO A 224 15.63 -1.24 19.97
N LYS A 225 15.64 -0.11 20.68
CA LYS A 225 14.45 0.32 21.42
C LYS A 225 13.33 0.73 20.47
N LYS A 226 12.18 0.06 20.56
CA LYS A 226 10.97 0.47 19.82
C LYS A 226 10.38 1.73 20.46
N MET A 227 10.04 2.72 19.61
CA MET A 227 9.36 3.95 20.06
C MET A 227 7.90 3.64 20.36
N SER A 228 7.40 4.05 21.52
CA SER A 228 5.98 3.93 21.87
C SER A 228 5.15 5.10 21.32
N ALA A 229 3.82 4.94 21.26
CA ALA A 229 2.90 6.01 20.86
C ALA A 229 3.05 7.25 21.77
N THR A 230 3.29 7.04 23.07
CA THR A 230 3.53 8.10 24.05
C THR A 230 4.84 8.84 23.78
N GLU A 231 5.94 8.12 23.48
CA GLU A 231 7.23 8.73 23.12
C GLU A 231 7.15 9.47 21.79
N PHE A 232 6.46 8.89 20.80
CA PHE A 232 6.21 9.53 19.51
C PHE A 232 5.46 10.86 19.68
N THR A 233 4.40 10.88 20.45
CA THR A 233 3.62 12.10 20.73
C THR A 233 4.48 13.19 21.35
N LYS A 234 5.34 12.86 22.31
CA LYS A 234 6.27 13.80 22.92
C LYS A 234 7.28 14.36 21.93
N ARG A 235 7.83 13.50 21.06
CA ARG A 235 8.91 13.86 20.13
C ARG A 235 8.42 14.62 18.91
N TYR A 236 7.33 14.16 18.27
CA TYR A 236 6.90 14.62 16.94
C TYR A 236 5.66 15.51 16.94
N LEU A 237 4.78 15.39 17.94
CA LEU A 237 3.56 16.18 17.99
C LEU A 237 3.65 17.37 18.95
N ASN A 238 4.50 17.31 19.99
CA ASN A 238 4.71 18.41 20.94
C ASN A 238 5.89 19.32 20.55
N GLY A 239 6.82 18.84 19.73
CA GLY A 239 7.92 19.63 19.18
C GLY A 239 7.46 20.35 17.93
N GLY A 240 7.21 21.67 18.01
CA GLY A 240 6.84 22.48 16.85
C GLY A 240 7.92 22.40 15.76
N SER A 241 7.72 21.59 14.74
CA SER A 241 8.59 21.55 13.58
C SER A 241 8.17 22.65 12.61
N ASN A 242 8.84 23.78 12.66
CA ASN A 242 8.75 24.87 11.70
C ASN A 242 9.68 24.63 10.48
N SER A 243 9.76 23.41 9.99
CA SER A 243 10.48 23.14 8.75
C SER A 243 9.70 23.75 7.58
N GLY A 244 10.22 24.82 6.98
CA GLY A 244 9.64 25.41 5.78
C GLY A 244 9.75 24.42 4.63
N ILE A 245 8.83 24.51 3.66
CA ILE A 245 8.90 23.71 2.43
C ILE A 245 10.16 24.09 1.67
N ASN A 246 11.07 23.14 1.52
CA ASN A 246 12.40 23.35 0.96
C ASN A 246 12.51 23.00 -0.53
N SER A 247 11.40 22.65 -1.20
CA SER A 247 11.46 22.17 -2.59
C SER A 247 10.74 23.09 -3.58
N GLN A 248 11.30 23.21 -4.79
CA GLN A 248 10.64 23.82 -5.95
C GLN A 248 9.44 22.96 -6.45
N LYS A 249 9.36 21.72 -6.01
CA LYS A 249 8.29 20.76 -6.31
C LYS A 249 7.52 20.48 -5.02
N VAL A 250 6.22 20.73 -5.02
CA VAL A 250 5.34 20.41 -3.92
C VAL A 250 4.65 19.07 -4.19
N ASP A 251 4.85 18.11 -3.30
CA ASP A 251 4.15 16.84 -3.31
C ASP A 251 2.84 17.00 -2.54
N LEU A 252 1.70 16.81 -3.23
CA LEU A 252 0.38 16.93 -2.63
C LEU A 252 0.00 15.65 -1.89
N PRO A 253 -0.80 15.74 -0.82
CA PRO A 253 -1.31 14.56 -0.14
C PRO A 253 -2.27 13.78 -1.03
N GLU A 254 -2.30 12.46 -0.87
CA GLU A 254 -3.20 11.56 -1.59
C GLU A 254 -4.58 11.56 -0.93
N LEU A 255 -5.35 12.64 -1.17
CA LEU A 255 -6.60 12.97 -0.46
C LEU A 255 -7.77 12.02 -0.74
N ARG A 256 -7.82 11.43 -1.93
CA ARG A 256 -8.98 10.66 -2.41
C ARG A 256 -8.68 9.17 -2.64
N GLY A 257 -7.45 8.76 -2.48
CA GLY A 257 -7.01 7.41 -2.74
C GLY A 257 -5.61 7.38 -3.35
N GLU A 258 -5.24 6.22 -3.87
CA GLU A 258 -3.95 6.00 -4.47
C GLU A 258 -3.77 6.77 -5.78
N VAL A 259 -2.59 7.35 -5.97
CA VAL A 259 -2.17 7.96 -7.23
C VAL A 259 -1.16 7.07 -7.93
N VAL A 260 -1.51 6.63 -9.15
CA VAL A 260 -0.60 5.98 -10.09
C VAL A 260 -0.22 7.00 -11.14
N SER A 261 1.06 7.28 -11.33
CA SER A 261 1.53 8.36 -12.18
C SER A 261 2.75 7.99 -13.02
N GLY A 262 2.99 8.82 -14.04
CA GLY A 262 4.11 8.67 -14.93
C GLY A 262 4.26 9.87 -15.85
N THR A 263 5.14 9.73 -16.83
CA THR A 263 5.46 10.77 -17.82
C THR A 263 5.39 10.17 -19.22
N ILE A 264 4.81 10.92 -20.16
CA ILE A 264 4.91 10.60 -21.58
C ILE A 264 6.03 11.44 -22.19
N VAL A 265 6.95 10.77 -22.86
CA VAL A 265 8.08 11.40 -23.55
C VAL A 265 8.08 11.01 -25.04
N ASN A 266 8.52 11.91 -25.88
CA ASN A 266 8.80 11.61 -27.28
C ASN A 266 9.98 10.62 -27.36
N LYS A 267 9.86 9.57 -28.19
CA LYS A 267 10.90 8.51 -28.29
C LYS A 267 12.21 9.01 -28.85
N GLU A 268 12.18 9.98 -29.78
CA GLU A 268 13.37 10.52 -30.45
C GLU A 268 14.02 11.60 -29.60
N THR A 269 13.28 12.65 -29.25
CA THR A 269 13.80 13.82 -28.57
C THR A 269 13.98 13.62 -27.07
N LYS A 270 13.37 12.58 -26.47
CA LYS A 270 13.33 12.32 -25.01
C LYS A 270 12.67 13.43 -24.19
N THR A 271 12.04 14.39 -24.86
CA THR A 271 11.34 15.51 -24.20
C THR A 271 9.96 15.10 -23.72
N PRO A 272 9.49 15.64 -22.57
CA PRO A 272 8.12 15.46 -22.11
C PRO A 272 7.11 16.02 -23.11
N VAL A 273 5.94 15.38 -23.22
CA VAL A 273 4.88 15.77 -24.17
C VAL A 273 3.61 16.11 -23.42
N GLN A 274 3.10 17.33 -23.67
CA GLN A 274 1.88 17.86 -23.09
C GLN A 274 0.65 17.42 -23.89
N ASP A 275 -0.52 17.44 -23.23
CA ASP A 275 -1.86 17.22 -23.81
C ASP A 275 -2.05 15.86 -24.52
N VAL A 276 -1.20 14.90 -24.20
CA VAL A 276 -1.36 13.51 -24.66
C VAL A 276 -2.22 12.75 -23.66
N ARG A 277 -3.26 12.10 -24.18
CA ARG A 277 -4.14 11.25 -23.38
C ARG A 277 -3.58 9.84 -23.26
N VAL A 278 -3.70 9.31 -22.06
CA VAL A 278 -3.32 7.95 -21.72
C VAL A 278 -4.44 7.31 -20.91
N SER A 279 -4.75 6.06 -21.21
CA SER A 279 -5.68 5.24 -20.42
C SER A 279 -4.94 4.17 -19.65
N ILE A 280 -5.54 3.72 -18.55
CA ILE A 280 -5.17 2.52 -17.84
C ILE A 280 -6.39 1.62 -17.68
N SER A 281 -6.25 0.36 -18.04
CA SER A 281 -7.19 -0.70 -17.72
C SER A 281 -6.60 -1.61 -16.66
N LEU A 282 -7.38 -1.92 -15.64
CA LEU A 282 -7.13 -3.02 -14.70
C LEU A 282 -8.16 -4.10 -15.01
N PRO A 283 -7.80 -5.10 -15.84
CA PRO A 283 -8.74 -6.08 -16.36
C PRO A 283 -9.28 -7.04 -15.28
N GLY A 284 -10.33 -7.78 -15.58
CA GLY A 284 -10.99 -8.76 -14.74
C GLY A 284 -12.49 -8.47 -14.56
N ASP A 285 -13.19 -9.29 -13.79
CA ASP A 285 -14.65 -9.14 -13.58
C ASP A 285 -15.03 -7.77 -12.99
N LYS A 286 -14.20 -7.26 -12.11
CA LYS A 286 -14.38 -5.96 -11.45
C LYS A 286 -13.41 -4.91 -12.02
N TYR A 287 -13.29 -4.90 -13.34
CA TYR A 287 -12.34 -4.06 -14.04
C TYR A 287 -12.46 -2.57 -13.74
N LEU A 288 -11.30 -1.91 -13.72
CA LEU A 288 -11.21 -0.46 -13.61
C LEU A 288 -10.66 0.12 -14.90
N PHE A 289 -11.17 1.31 -15.22
CA PHE A 289 -10.70 2.06 -16.37
C PHE A 289 -10.60 3.55 -16.01
N LYS A 290 -9.48 4.15 -16.30
CA LYS A 290 -9.24 5.59 -16.07
C LYS A 290 -8.55 6.18 -17.30
N VAL A 291 -8.79 7.47 -17.54
CA VAL A 291 -8.10 8.26 -18.57
C VAL A 291 -7.54 9.52 -17.92
N ALA A 292 -6.33 9.89 -18.30
CA ALA A 292 -5.67 11.10 -17.89
C ALA A 292 -5.04 11.81 -19.09
N SER A 293 -4.84 13.12 -18.98
CA SER A 293 -4.06 13.90 -19.94
C SER A 293 -2.75 14.35 -19.30
N THR A 294 -1.69 14.43 -20.09
CA THR A 294 -0.41 14.94 -19.63
C THR A 294 -0.44 16.47 -19.49
N ASN A 295 0.21 16.95 -18.45
CA ASN A 295 0.40 18.39 -18.22
C ASN A 295 1.62 18.95 -19.00
N GLU A 296 1.96 20.23 -18.81
CA GLU A 296 3.12 20.92 -19.42
C GLU A 296 4.46 20.20 -19.23
N ARG A 297 4.58 19.37 -18.19
CA ARG A 297 5.77 18.55 -17.91
C ARG A 297 5.63 17.11 -18.39
N GLY A 298 4.66 16.83 -19.26
CA GLY A 298 4.38 15.49 -19.77
C GLY A 298 3.84 14.50 -18.73
N ARG A 299 3.45 14.96 -17.52
CA ARG A 299 3.03 14.07 -16.43
C ARG A 299 1.54 13.79 -16.47
N PHE A 300 1.18 12.52 -16.32
CA PHE A 300 -0.19 12.05 -16.09
C PHE A 300 -0.36 11.46 -14.69
N ARG A 301 -1.61 11.41 -14.19
CA ARG A 301 -1.98 10.83 -12.90
C ARG A 301 -3.33 10.16 -13.00
N PHE A 302 -3.39 8.91 -12.57
CA PHE A 302 -4.63 8.18 -12.35
C PHE A 302 -4.91 8.14 -10.85
N LEU A 303 -6.14 8.43 -10.48
CA LEU A 303 -6.60 8.36 -9.09
C LEU A 303 -7.46 7.10 -8.92
N PHE A 304 -7.04 6.21 -8.03
CA PHE A 304 -7.80 5.03 -7.61
C PHE A 304 -8.34 5.25 -6.20
N ASP A 305 -9.61 5.55 -6.14
CA ASP A 305 -10.38 5.83 -4.92
C ASP A 305 -10.94 4.55 -4.27
N GLN A 306 -10.89 3.43 -4.97
CA GLN A 306 -11.28 2.11 -4.50
C GLN A 306 -10.11 1.12 -4.50
N GLU A 307 -10.27 0.03 -3.75
CA GLU A 307 -9.31 -1.06 -3.73
C GLU A 307 -9.39 -1.87 -5.03
N TYR A 308 -8.29 -2.50 -5.41
CA TYR A 308 -8.20 -3.40 -6.55
C TYR A 308 -7.18 -4.51 -6.29
N SER A 309 -7.37 -5.68 -6.91
CA SER A 309 -6.52 -6.85 -6.72
C SER A 309 -5.39 -6.97 -7.75
N ASN A 310 -5.53 -6.31 -8.91
CA ASN A 310 -4.57 -6.42 -10.02
C ASN A 310 -3.14 -6.05 -9.60
N VAL A 311 -2.17 -6.82 -10.08
CA VAL A 311 -0.73 -6.53 -9.93
C VAL A 311 -0.16 -5.81 -11.14
N THR A 312 -0.80 -5.96 -12.30
CA THR A 312 -0.44 -5.31 -13.56
C THR A 312 -1.58 -4.46 -14.08
N GLY A 313 -1.26 -3.41 -14.82
CA GLY A 313 -2.20 -2.57 -15.53
C GLY A 313 -1.82 -2.46 -17.00
N ALA A 314 -2.82 -2.35 -17.89
CA ALA A 314 -2.64 -2.15 -19.31
C ALA A 314 -2.79 -0.66 -19.65
N LEU A 315 -1.70 -0.03 -20.06
CA LEU A 315 -1.63 1.38 -20.45
C LEU A 315 -1.72 1.52 -21.97
N GLN A 316 -2.46 2.52 -22.43
CA GLN A 316 -2.55 2.85 -23.85
C GLN A 316 -2.50 4.36 -24.05
N ILE A 317 -1.68 4.80 -25.03
CA ILE A 317 -1.69 6.19 -25.50
C ILE A 317 -2.83 6.34 -26.50
N LEU A 318 -3.74 7.30 -26.25
CA LEU A 318 -4.96 7.48 -27.04
C LEU A 318 -4.78 8.40 -28.26
N ALA A 319 -3.56 8.89 -28.52
CA ALA A 319 -3.24 9.67 -29.73
C ALA A 319 -3.08 8.75 -30.96
N ASP A 320 -3.31 9.30 -32.16
CA ASP A 320 -3.14 8.54 -33.41
C ASP A 320 -1.67 8.22 -33.71
N ASN A 321 -0.76 9.14 -33.35
CA ASN A 321 0.69 8.97 -33.45
C ASN A 321 1.31 8.39 -32.18
N TRP A 322 0.62 7.46 -31.51
CA TRP A 322 1.02 6.83 -30.25
C TRP A 322 2.44 6.24 -30.31
N ASP A 323 2.86 5.76 -31.46
CA ASP A 323 4.16 5.12 -31.73
C ASP A 323 5.35 6.08 -31.60
N ALA A 324 5.12 7.41 -31.72
CA ALA A 324 6.12 8.42 -31.45
C ALA A 324 6.43 8.62 -29.96
N TYR A 325 5.63 8.05 -29.06
CA TYR A 325 5.69 8.30 -27.63
C TYR A 325 6.07 7.07 -26.81
N LYS A 326 6.66 7.31 -25.63
CA LYS A 326 6.99 6.30 -24.62
C LYS A 326 6.36 6.69 -23.29
N ILE A 327 5.78 5.71 -22.60
CA ILE A 327 5.30 5.83 -21.23
C ILE A 327 6.46 5.48 -20.28
N VAL A 328 6.69 6.33 -19.29
CA VAL A 328 7.65 6.11 -18.19
C VAL A 328 6.87 6.23 -16.89
N MET A 329 6.72 5.12 -16.17
CA MET A 329 6.03 5.09 -14.88
C MET A 329 6.91 5.66 -13.77
N ASP A 330 6.27 6.29 -12.79
CA ASP A 330 6.97 6.64 -11.54
C ASP A 330 7.17 5.35 -10.72
N GLU A 331 8.38 5.18 -10.22
CA GLU A 331 8.75 4.08 -9.34
C GLU A 331 8.77 4.53 -7.87
N ALA A 332 8.75 3.55 -6.96
CA ALA A 332 9.01 3.81 -5.55
C ALA A 332 10.40 4.43 -5.35
N PRO A 333 10.59 5.31 -4.37
CA PRO A 333 11.91 5.81 -4.05
C PRO A 333 12.88 4.66 -3.76
N LYS A 334 14.03 4.65 -4.44
CA LYS A 334 15.08 3.62 -4.26
C LYS A 334 16.14 4.06 -3.26
N LYS A 335 16.25 5.36 -3.01
CA LYS A 335 17.27 5.93 -2.12
C LYS A 335 16.71 7.07 -1.27
N TYR A 336 17.09 7.06 0.00
CA TYR A 336 16.75 8.07 0.99
C TYR A 336 18.02 8.72 1.52
N VAL A 337 18.02 10.04 1.66
CA VAL A 337 19.21 10.82 2.04
C VAL A 337 19.12 11.22 3.51
N GLY A 338 20.26 11.26 4.21
CA GLY A 338 20.36 11.71 5.59
C GLY A 338 19.93 10.66 6.62
N ILE A 339 19.86 9.39 6.23
CA ILE A 339 19.54 8.29 7.13
C ILE A 339 20.80 7.88 7.91
N GLN A 340 20.62 7.69 9.22
CA GLN A 340 21.66 7.17 10.12
C GLN A 340 21.09 5.94 10.83
N VAL A 341 21.83 4.84 10.84
CA VAL A 341 21.48 3.60 11.53
C VAL A 341 22.33 3.43 12.78
N ASP A 342 21.77 2.80 13.81
CA ASP A 342 22.50 2.50 15.04
C ASP A 342 23.54 1.39 14.78
N ASP A 343 24.64 1.42 15.55
CA ASP A 343 25.67 0.39 15.47
C ASP A 343 25.14 -0.95 16.05
N PHE A 344 25.52 -2.03 15.42
CA PHE A 344 25.11 -3.38 15.80
C PHE A 344 26.32 -4.33 15.67
N LYS A 345 26.55 -5.13 16.71
CA LYS A 345 27.65 -6.10 16.73
C LYS A 345 27.16 -7.47 17.17
N ILE A 346 27.68 -8.49 16.51
CA ILE A 346 27.49 -9.91 16.85
C ILE A 346 28.75 -10.44 17.48
N SER A 347 28.64 -11.01 18.67
CA SER A 347 29.74 -11.70 19.35
C SER A 347 29.60 -13.22 19.21
N ARG A 348 30.71 -13.92 19.43
CA ARG A 348 30.74 -15.40 19.43
C ARG A 348 29.84 -16.01 20.50
N ALA A 349 29.61 -15.31 21.60
CA ALA A 349 28.69 -15.75 22.65
C ALA A 349 27.22 -15.86 22.19
N MET A 350 26.86 -15.24 21.06
CA MET A 350 25.50 -15.30 20.49
C MET A 350 25.28 -16.51 19.56
N GLU A 351 26.34 -17.27 19.23
CA GLU A 351 26.32 -18.31 18.20
C GLU A 351 25.25 -19.39 18.48
N ASP A 352 25.25 -19.96 19.68
CA ASP A 352 24.29 -21.01 20.06
C ASP A 352 22.84 -20.53 20.00
N TYR A 353 22.58 -19.30 20.45
CA TYR A 353 21.26 -18.69 20.40
C TYR A 353 20.80 -18.46 18.94
N ILE A 354 21.69 -17.93 18.10
CA ILE A 354 21.40 -17.67 16.67
C ILE A 354 21.10 -18.99 15.97
N LEU A 355 21.90 -20.03 16.22
CA LEU A 355 21.70 -21.36 15.65
C LEU A 355 20.35 -21.97 16.07
N GLN A 356 20.06 -21.97 17.37
CA GLN A 356 18.80 -22.51 17.90
C GLN A 356 17.59 -21.78 17.29
N LYS A 357 17.61 -20.45 17.26
CA LYS A 357 16.54 -19.66 16.69
C LYS A 357 16.39 -19.87 15.18
N SER A 358 17.50 -20.02 14.46
CA SER A 358 17.48 -20.35 13.02
C SER A 358 16.79 -21.71 12.76
N ILE A 359 17.08 -22.73 13.57
CA ILE A 359 16.43 -24.05 13.46
C ILE A 359 14.92 -23.92 13.73
N GLN A 360 14.52 -23.20 14.78
CA GLN A 360 13.11 -22.98 15.10
C GLN A 360 12.38 -22.27 13.95
N ASN A 361 12.97 -21.23 13.36
CA ASN A 361 12.40 -20.51 12.22
C ASN A 361 12.28 -21.39 10.98
N GLN A 362 13.26 -22.27 10.70
CA GLN A 362 13.18 -23.22 9.60
C GLN A 362 12.01 -24.20 9.76
N ILE A 363 11.83 -24.73 10.99
CA ILE A 363 10.71 -25.63 11.29
C ILE A 363 9.38 -24.88 11.12
N GLU A 364 9.22 -23.69 11.69
CA GLU A 364 8.00 -22.88 11.54
C GLU A 364 7.70 -22.60 10.07
N ASN A 365 8.70 -22.22 9.27
CA ASN A 365 8.52 -21.97 7.85
C ASN A 365 8.18 -23.25 7.06
N GLY A 366 8.63 -24.41 7.50
CA GLY A 366 8.27 -25.71 6.92
C GLY A 366 6.76 -26.04 7.07
N PHE A 367 6.11 -25.49 8.09
CA PHE A 367 4.67 -25.64 8.33
C PHE A 367 3.84 -24.40 7.95
N ARG A 368 4.40 -23.49 7.17
CA ARG A 368 3.75 -22.22 6.80
C ARG A 368 2.40 -22.38 6.11
N GLU A 369 2.24 -23.41 5.28
CA GLU A 369 0.97 -23.63 4.55
C GLU A 369 -0.20 -23.90 5.50
N VAL A 370 0.03 -24.62 6.61
CA VAL A 370 -1.01 -24.90 7.62
C VAL A 370 -1.17 -23.77 8.66
N LYS A 371 -0.26 -22.79 8.66
CA LYS A 371 -0.26 -21.62 9.54
C LYS A 371 -0.35 -20.31 8.73
N SER A 372 -1.04 -20.34 7.60
CA SER A 372 -1.09 -19.21 6.67
C SER A 372 -2.05 -18.10 7.12
N ASP A 373 -1.62 -16.85 6.93
CA ASP A 373 -2.51 -15.70 7.01
C ASP A 373 -3.52 -15.74 5.87
N SER A 374 -4.73 -15.23 6.07
CA SER A 374 -5.75 -15.12 5.04
C SER A 374 -5.85 -13.70 4.51
N VAL A 375 -5.95 -13.56 3.18
CA VAL A 375 -6.14 -12.25 2.54
C VAL A 375 -7.59 -11.80 2.71
N ILE A 376 -7.78 -10.58 3.22
CA ILE A 376 -9.10 -9.96 3.30
C ILE A 376 -9.43 -9.41 1.90
N PRO A 377 -10.53 -9.88 1.26
CA PRO A 377 -10.93 -9.38 -0.04
C PRO A 377 -11.24 -7.87 0.01
N ALA A 378 -10.93 -7.17 -1.06
CA ALA A 378 -11.28 -5.76 -1.19
C ALA A 378 -12.80 -5.56 -1.07
N SER A 379 -13.22 -4.65 -0.18
CA SER A 379 -14.63 -4.55 0.24
C SER A 379 -15.54 -3.86 -0.78
N HIS A 380 -15.01 -3.11 -1.74
CA HIS A 380 -15.80 -2.20 -2.57
C HIS A 380 -15.40 -2.20 -4.05
N GLU A 381 -14.86 -3.30 -4.55
CA GLU A 381 -14.56 -3.41 -5.98
C GLU A 381 -15.85 -3.38 -6.80
N GLN A 382 -16.02 -2.34 -7.57
CA GLN A 382 -17.12 -2.20 -8.53
C GLN A 382 -16.50 -2.03 -9.93
N PRO A 383 -17.03 -2.73 -10.95
CA PRO A 383 -16.54 -2.54 -12.30
C PRO A 383 -16.80 -1.11 -12.79
N TYR A 384 -15.94 -0.63 -13.67
CA TYR A 384 -16.02 0.71 -14.25
C TYR A 384 -17.40 1.02 -14.85
N TYR A 385 -18.00 0.03 -15.54
CA TYR A 385 -19.32 0.19 -16.12
C TYR A 385 -20.25 -0.97 -15.74
N ARG A 386 -21.53 -0.67 -15.46
CA ARG A 386 -22.53 -1.64 -14.98
C ARG A 386 -23.91 -1.47 -15.62
N LYS A 387 -24.14 -0.39 -16.36
CA LYS A 387 -25.46 -0.02 -16.88
C LYS A 387 -25.67 -0.59 -18.27
N PHE A 388 -25.44 -1.89 -18.44
CA PHE A 388 -25.75 -2.57 -19.70
C PHE A 388 -27.27 -2.75 -19.83
N SER A 389 -27.83 -2.28 -20.96
CA SER A 389 -29.25 -2.42 -21.28
C SER A 389 -29.55 -3.65 -22.15
N VAL A 390 -28.52 -4.21 -22.77
CA VAL A 390 -28.61 -5.38 -23.67
C VAL A 390 -27.57 -6.40 -23.25
N ASN A 391 -27.97 -7.69 -23.25
CA ASN A 391 -27.10 -8.82 -22.92
C ASN A 391 -27.44 -10.01 -23.82
N TYR A 392 -26.44 -10.53 -24.53
CA TYR A 392 -26.50 -11.75 -25.33
C TYR A 392 -25.63 -12.81 -24.68
N ASN A 393 -26.23 -13.92 -24.25
CA ASN A 393 -25.49 -15.12 -23.86
C ASN A 393 -25.26 -15.97 -25.10
N LEU A 394 -24.03 -16.15 -25.55
CA LEU A 394 -23.74 -16.88 -26.78
C LEU A 394 -23.98 -18.38 -26.70
N ASP A 395 -24.26 -18.94 -25.52
CA ASP A 395 -24.73 -20.34 -25.40
C ASP A 395 -26.15 -20.54 -25.94
N ASP A 396 -26.92 -19.46 -26.07
CA ASP A 396 -28.29 -19.50 -26.62
C ASP A 396 -28.31 -19.43 -28.14
N TYR A 397 -27.16 -19.28 -28.81
CA TYR A 397 -27.02 -19.06 -30.24
C TYR A 397 -26.00 -19.99 -30.88
N THR A 398 -26.09 -20.16 -32.21
CA THR A 398 -25.03 -20.81 -32.95
C THR A 398 -23.75 -19.96 -32.93
N ARG A 399 -22.65 -20.55 -32.48
CA ARG A 399 -21.35 -19.85 -32.37
C ARG A 399 -20.66 -19.79 -33.75
N PHE A 400 -20.41 -18.58 -34.19
CA PHE A 400 -19.67 -18.31 -35.42
C PHE A 400 -18.16 -18.39 -35.20
N ASN A 401 -17.36 -18.25 -36.25
CA ASN A 401 -15.90 -18.37 -36.13
C ASN A 401 -15.27 -17.09 -35.59
N THR A 402 -15.82 -15.93 -35.97
CA THR A 402 -15.26 -14.61 -35.58
C THR A 402 -16.29 -13.75 -34.83
N ILE A 403 -15.80 -12.73 -34.15
CA ILE A 403 -16.65 -11.72 -33.52
C ILE A 403 -17.44 -10.95 -34.59
N GLU A 404 -16.78 -10.57 -35.68
CA GLU A 404 -17.46 -9.84 -36.76
C GLU A 404 -18.67 -10.62 -37.32
N GLU A 405 -18.49 -11.91 -37.64
CA GLU A 405 -19.59 -12.78 -38.07
C GLU A 405 -20.72 -12.85 -37.03
N THR A 406 -20.37 -13.03 -35.74
CA THR A 406 -21.34 -13.10 -34.64
C THR A 406 -22.14 -11.81 -34.50
N ILE A 407 -21.48 -10.64 -34.61
CA ILE A 407 -22.17 -9.35 -34.53
C ILE A 407 -23.16 -9.20 -35.67
N ILE A 408 -22.79 -9.58 -36.91
CA ILE A 408 -23.65 -9.44 -38.08
C ILE A 408 -24.87 -10.37 -38.00
N GLU A 409 -24.69 -11.61 -37.52
CA GLU A 409 -25.71 -12.65 -37.60
C GLU A 409 -26.59 -12.78 -36.35
N VAL A 410 -26.12 -12.29 -35.18
CA VAL A 410 -26.77 -12.54 -33.89
C VAL A 410 -27.26 -11.27 -33.22
N VAL A 411 -26.57 -10.12 -33.34
CA VAL A 411 -26.80 -8.95 -32.47
C VAL A 411 -27.51 -7.82 -33.23
N ASP A 412 -28.82 -7.66 -33.03
CA ASP A 412 -29.68 -6.73 -33.80
C ASP A 412 -29.28 -5.25 -33.73
N GLN A 413 -28.76 -4.75 -32.58
CA GLN A 413 -28.50 -3.32 -32.42
C GLN A 413 -27.02 -2.98 -32.53
N LEU A 414 -26.19 -3.93 -32.94
CA LEU A 414 -24.77 -3.78 -33.13
C LEU A 414 -24.43 -4.08 -34.59
N SER A 415 -23.54 -3.29 -35.17
CA SER A 415 -23.06 -3.48 -36.53
C SER A 415 -21.56 -3.21 -36.64
N VAL A 416 -20.98 -3.60 -37.76
CA VAL A 416 -19.58 -3.29 -38.11
C VAL A 416 -19.57 -2.36 -39.31
N ARG A 417 -18.83 -1.27 -39.25
CA ARG A 417 -18.65 -0.35 -40.37
C ARG A 417 -17.17 -0.06 -40.63
N ARG A 418 -16.87 0.39 -41.84
CA ARG A 418 -15.53 0.88 -42.20
C ARG A 418 -15.42 2.37 -41.93
N LEU A 419 -14.33 2.76 -41.31
CA LEU A 419 -13.96 4.15 -41.06
C LEU A 419 -13.29 4.76 -42.30
N GLN A 420 -13.10 6.08 -42.31
CA GLN A 420 -12.45 6.79 -43.44
C GLN A 420 -11.00 6.33 -43.70
N ASN A 421 -10.30 5.91 -42.64
CA ASN A 421 -8.93 5.36 -42.71
C ASN A 421 -8.88 3.88 -43.17
N GLY A 422 -10.05 3.26 -43.41
CA GLY A 422 -10.19 1.87 -43.85
C GLY A 422 -10.33 0.84 -42.71
N ASP A 423 -10.09 1.21 -41.46
CA ASP A 423 -10.23 0.33 -40.30
C ASP A 423 -11.69 -0.06 -40.08
N ARG A 424 -11.94 -1.27 -39.57
CA ARG A 424 -13.27 -1.72 -39.12
C ARG A 424 -13.56 -1.24 -37.71
N ALA A 425 -14.81 -0.81 -37.44
CA ALA A 425 -15.24 -0.39 -36.10
C ALA A 425 -16.64 -0.90 -35.78
N PHE A 426 -16.88 -1.24 -34.53
CA PHE A 426 -18.22 -1.51 -34.00
C PHE A 426 -19.04 -0.23 -33.99
N GLU A 427 -20.32 -0.35 -34.21
CA GLU A 427 -21.30 0.73 -34.15
C GLU A 427 -22.53 0.25 -33.39
N ILE A 428 -22.92 1.00 -32.37
CA ILE A 428 -24.12 0.74 -31.56
C ILE A 428 -25.24 1.68 -32.00
N ARG A 429 -26.40 1.11 -32.34
CA ARG A 429 -27.60 1.89 -32.65
C ARG A 429 -28.15 2.52 -31.38
N PRO A 430 -28.29 3.86 -31.29
CA PRO A 430 -28.87 4.52 -30.14
C PRO A 430 -30.30 4.06 -29.87
N GLU A 431 -30.79 4.20 -28.66
CA GLU A 431 -32.16 3.85 -28.31
C GLU A 431 -33.15 4.85 -28.89
N GLU A 432 -32.80 6.12 -28.87
CA GLU A 432 -33.56 7.22 -29.45
C GLU A 432 -32.70 8.05 -30.42
N GLY A 433 -33.32 8.54 -31.48
CA GLY A 433 -32.69 9.41 -32.46
C GLY A 433 -31.92 8.67 -33.57
N PHE A 434 -30.97 9.38 -34.17
CA PHE A 434 -30.17 8.87 -35.30
C PHE A 434 -28.77 8.51 -34.85
N THR A 435 -28.17 7.51 -35.48
CA THR A 435 -26.76 7.15 -35.27
C THR A 435 -25.84 8.32 -35.67
N ASP A 436 -25.04 8.79 -34.74
CA ASP A 436 -24.01 9.77 -35.01
C ASP A 436 -22.72 9.05 -35.44
N LEU A 437 -22.42 9.15 -36.75
CA LEU A 437 -21.26 8.46 -37.34
C LEU A 437 -19.91 8.97 -36.84
N ALA A 438 -19.87 10.12 -36.13
CA ALA A 438 -18.65 10.61 -35.52
C ALA A 438 -18.34 9.90 -34.18
N LEU A 439 -19.33 9.23 -33.57
CA LEU A 439 -19.19 8.59 -32.29
C LEU A 439 -18.96 7.08 -32.44
N LEU A 440 -17.98 6.55 -31.73
CA LEU A 440 -17.72 5.12 -31.61
C LEU A 440 -18.05 4.67 -30.16
N PRO A 441 -18.37 3.37 -29.94
CA PRO A 441 -18.51 2.84 -28.59
C PRO A 441 -17.15 2.69 -27.89
N MET A 442 -17.18 2.67 -26.56
CA MET A 442 -16.06 2.15 -25.77
C MET A 442 -16.13 0.62 -25.78
N VAL A 443 -15.07 -0.05 -26.18
CA VAL A 443 -15.03 -1.51 -26.26
C VAL A 443 -14.13 -2.08 -25.19
N PHE A 444 -14.63 -3.06 -24.45
CA PHE A 444 -13.89 -3.81 -23.43
C PHE A 444 -13.99 -5.31 -23.70
N VAL A 445 -12.91 -6.03 -23.42
CA VAL A 445 -12.87 -7.50 -23.40
C VAL A 445 -12.26 -7.94 -22.07
N ASP A 446 -13.02 -8.66 -21.25
CA ASP A 446 -12.67 -8.98 -19.85
C ASP A 446 -12.11 -7.77 -19.08
N GLY A 447 -12.66 -6.59 -19.37
CA GLY A 447 -12.24 -5.32 -18.76
C GLY A 447 -11.01 -4.66 -19.38
N LEU A 448 -10.36 -5.26 -20.37
CA LEU A 448 -9.32 -4.60 -21.14
C LEU A 448 -9.96 -3.67 -22.19
N PHE A 449 -9.62 -2.39 -22.17
CA PHE A 449 -10.07 -1.44 -23.18
C PHE A 449 -9.40 -1.71 -24.53
N ILE A 450 -10.20 -1.81 -25.59
CA ILE A 450 -9.75 -2.03 -26.95
C ILE A 450 -9.89 -0.72 -27.73
N LYS A 451 -8.77 0.00 -27.90
CA LYS A 451 -8.72 1.27 -28.61
C LYS A 451 -9.04 1.10 -30.10
N LYS A 452 -8.41 0.11 -30.74
CA LYS A 452 -8.57 -0.21 -32.15
C LYS A 452 -9.48 -1.43 -32.28
N HIS A 453 -10.75 -1.22 -32.64
CA HIS A 453 -11.76 -2.27 -32.63
C HIS A 453 -11.41 -3.42 -33.57
N GLU A 454 -10.73 -3.12 -34.68
CA GLU A 454 -10.29 -4.11 -35.67
C GLU A 454 -9.39 -5.19 -35.09
N ASP A 455 -8.59 -4.87 -34.08
CA ASP A 455 -7.68 -5.82 -33.41
C ASP A 455 -8.44 -6.99 -32.75
N PHE A 456 -9.75 -6.84 -32.51
CA PHE A 456 -10.57 -7.84 -31.85
C PHE A 456 -11.58 -8.52 -32.77
N MET A 457 -11.86 -7.98 -33.96
CA MET A 457 -12.93 -8.48 -34.82
C MET A 457 -12.74 -9.90 -35.33
N ASP A 458 -11.50 -10.30 -35.60
CA ASP A 458 -11.13 -11.63 -36.03
C ASP A 458 -10.93 -12.63 -34.88
N PHE A 459 -11.14 -12.21 -33.64
CA PHE A 459 -11.07 -13.10 -32.48
C PHE A 459 -12.17 -14.16 -32.53
N SER A 460 -11.88 -15.36 -32.03
CA SER A 460 -12.82 -16.48 -32.05
C SER A 460 -14.03 -16.27 -31.13
N ALA A 461 -15.21 -16.15 -31.69
CA ALA A 461 -16.45 -16.06 -30.93
C ALA A 461 -16.76 -17.33 -30.11
N LYS A 462 -16.11 -18.46 -30.43
CA LYS A 462 -16.20 -19.70 -29.61
C LYS A 462 -15.64 -19.56 -28.23
N LYS A 463 -14.78 -18.55 -27.98
CA LYS A 463 -14.21 -18.23 -26.69
C LYS A 463 -15.03 -17.19 -25.90
N ILE A 464 -16.07 -16.61 -26.47
CA ILE A 464 -16.90 -15.59 -25.85
C ILE A 464 -18.10 -16.23 -25.17
N GLN A 465 -18.38 -15.81 -23.93
CA GLN A 465 -19.56 -16.21 -23.18
C GLN A 465 -20.70 -15.22 -23.39
N THR A 466 -20.45 -13.92 -23.16
CA THR A 466 -21.48 -12.88 -23.26
C THR A 466 -21.01 -11.66 -24.04
N ILE A 467 -21.98 -11.00 -24.68
CA ILE A 467 -21.85 -9.68 -25.29
C ILE A 467 -22.84 -8.77 -24.58
N GLU A 468 -22.33 -7.79 -23.85
CA GLU A 468 -23.12 -6.83 -23.08
C GLU A 468 -22.89 -5.42 -23.62
N PHE A 469 -23.94 -4.63 -23.81
CA PHE A 469 -23.74 -3.24 -24.20
C PHE A 469 -24.83 -2.29 -23.71
N SER A 470 -24.43 -1.01 -23.61
CA SER A 470 -25.32 0.12 -23.39
C SER A 470 -25.50 0.88 -24.68
N ARG A 471 -26.71 1.40 -24.91
CA ARG A 471 -27.06 2.21 -26.08
C ARG A 471 -27.02 3.71 -25.78
N ASP A 472 -26.83 4.09 -24.52
CA ASP A 472 -26.75 5.47 -24.06
C ASP A 472 -25.39 6.09 -24.39
N LYS A 473 -25.38 7.40 -24.67
CA LYS A 473 -24.13 8.14 -24.80
C LYS A 473 -23.38 8.19 -23.46
N VAL A 474 -22.09 7.91 -23.50
CA VAL A 474 -21.18 7.96 -22.34
C VAL A 474 -20.18 9.09 -22.54
N ILE A 475 -20.06 9.95 -21.51
CA ILE A 475 -19.13 11.08 -21.51
C ILE A 475 -17.92 10.74 -20.63
N LEU A 476 -16.73 10.81 -21.22
CA LEU A 476 -15.46 10.63 -20.53
C LEU A 476 -14.55 11.86 -20.75
N GLY A 477 -14.55 12.78 -19.80
CA GLY A 477 -13.89 14.07 -19.97
C GLY A 477 -14.51 14.85 -21.15
N PRO A 478 -13.70 15.28 -22.15
CA PRO A 478 -14.22 16.00 -23.32
C PRO A 478 -14.78 15.07 -24.42
N HIS A 479 -14.77 13.74 -24.23
CA HIS A 479 -15.18 12.76 -25.24
C HIS A 479 -16.56 12.22 -24.97
N VAL A 480 -17.31 12.03 -26.06
CA VAL A 480 -18.60 11.35 -26.09
C VAL A 480 -18.45 10.07 -26.88
N PHE A 481 -18.93 8.97 -26.30
CA PHE A 481 -18.97 7.66 -26.93
C PHE A 481 -20.42 7.24 -27.13
N GLN A 482 -20.70 6.51 -28.22
CA GLN A 482 -22.02 5.91 -28.43
C GLN A 482 -22.08 4.56 -27.76
N GLY A 483 -22.32 4.56 -26.45
CA GLY A 483 -22.44 3.36 -25.65
C GLY A 483 -21.11 2.76 -25.18
N VAL A 484 -21.26 1.68 -24.41
CA VAL A 484 -20.17 0.81 -23.94
C VAL A 484 -20.49 -0.61 -24.39
N LEU A 485 -19.55 -1.28 -25.02
CA LEU A 485 -19.62 -2.65 -25.47
C LEU A 485 -18.62 -3.48 -24.67
N HIS A 486 -19.08 -4.54 -24.05
CA HIS A 486 -18.26 -5.42 -23.22
C HIS A 486 -18.43 -6.88 -23.65
N PHE A 487 -17.33 -7.54 -23.95
CA PHE A 487 -17.25 -8.97 -24.21
C PHE A 487 -16.64 -9.67 -23.01
N LYS A 488 -17.28 -10.74 -22.56
CA LYS A 488 -16.72 -11.64 -21.54
C LYS A 488 -16.33 -12.95 -22.18
N THR A 489 -15.10 -13.38 -21.96
CA THR A 489 -14.66 -14.70 -22.41
C THR A 489 -15.12 -15.79 -21.45
N ILE A 490 -15.18 -17.05 -21.92
CA ILE A 490 -15.58 -18.21 -21.12
C ILE A 490 -14.60 -18.43 -19.96
N GLU A 491 -13.29 -18.28 -20.22
CA GLU A 491 -12.24 -18.55 -19.24
C GLU A 491 -11.89 -17.31 -18.39
N GLY A 492 -12.26 -16.11 -18.82
CA GLY A 492 -11.95 -14.84 -18.19
C GLY A 492 -10.43 -14.60 -18.12
N GLY A 493 -9.83 -13.80 -18.89
CA GLY A 493 -8.37 -13.62 -18.87
C GLY A 493 -7.80 -13.32 -20.26
N PHE A 494 -8.65 -12.86 -21.14
CA PHE A 494 -8.28 -12.40 -22.48
C PHE A 494 -7.00 -11.54 -22.49
N TYR A 495 -6.85 -10.66 -21.50
CA TYR A 495 -5.74 -9.74 -21.37
C TYR A 495 -4.38 -10.40 -21.12
N ASN A 496 -4.33 -11.68 -20.72
CA ASN A 496 -3.07 -12.41 -20.53
C ASN A 496 -2.43 -12.82 -21.86
N ASP A 497 -3.25 -13.06 -22.89
CA ASP A 497 -2.82 -13.61 -24.17
C ASP A 497 -2.96 -12.61 -25.33
N PHE A 498 -3.58 -11.46 -25.07
CA PHE A 498 -3.81 -10.44 -26.09
C PHE A 498 -2.71 -9.38 -26.10
N PHE A 499 -1.90 -9.39 -27.13
CA PHE A 499 -0.78 -8.48 -27.32
C PHE A 499 -0.96 -7.64 -28.58
N THR A 500 -0.92 -6.32 -28.41
CA THR A 500 -0.86 -5.36 -29.51
C THR A 500 0.24 -4.34 -29.22
N PRO A 501 0.87 -3.75 -30.26
CA PRO A 501 2.00 -2.84 -30.07
C PRO A 501 1.66 -1.56 -29.27
N HIS A 502 0.37 -1.21 -29.19
CA HIS A 502 -0.08 0.02 -28.49
C HIS A 502 -0.50 -0.22 -27.05
N ILE A 503 -0.50 -1.47 -26.55
CA ILE A 503 -0.72 -1.80 -25.15
C ILE A 503 0.63 -1.97 -24.44
N VAL A 504 0.82 -1.26 -23.36
CA VAL A 504 2.01 -1.37 -22.49
C VAL A 504 1.56 -1.92 -21.15
N ASN A 505 1.92 -3.16 -20.86
CA ASN A 505 1.70 -3.74 -19.53
C ASN A 505 2.72 -3.20 -18.57
N VAL A 506 2.27 -2.79 -17.39
CA VAL A 506 3.10 -2.23 -16.32
C VAL A 506 2.78 -2.89 -15.00
N ASP A 507 3.82 -3.15 -14.22
CA ASP A 507 3.65 -3.57 -12.84
C ASP A 507 3.22 -2.37 -11.99
N LEU A 508 2.21 -2.59 -11.15
CA LEU A 508 1.65 -1.55 -10.32
C LEU A 508 2.32 -1.55 -8.95
N PHE A 509 2.87 -0.40 -8.57
CA PHE A 509 3.26 -0.15 -7.19
C PHE A 509 2.01 0.12 -6.36
N LYS A 510 1.30 -0.95 -5.98
CA LYS A 510 0.00 -0.89 -5.30
C LYS A 510 0.12 -0.97 -3.78
N PRO A 511 -0.92 -0.55 -3.03
CA PRO A 511 -0.99 -0.77 -1.60
C PRO A 511 -0.93 -2.26 -1.23
N GLN A 512 -0.35 -2.54 -0.06
CA GLN A 512 -0.36 -3.88 0.54
C GLN A 512 -1.80 -4.35 0.75
N VAL A 513 -2.03 -5.65 0.52
CA VAL A 513 -3.32 -6.27 0.84
C VAL A 513 -3.48 -6.42 2.35
N ARG A 514 -4.70 -6.23 2.83
CA ARG A 514 -5.02 -6.52 4.23
C ARG A 514 -5.08 -8.01 4.47
N LYS A 515 -4.69 -8.44 5.65
CA LYS A 515 -4.66 -9.85 6.04
C LYS A 515 -5.22 -10.05 7.44
N ASP A 516 -5.96 -11.13 7.63
CA ASP A 516 -6.18 -11.72 8.95
C ASP A 516 -5.01 -12.62 9.29
N HIS A 517 -4.33 -12.32 10.38
CA HIS A 517 -3.16 -13.07 10.79
C HIS A 517 -3.53 -14.36 11.50
N PHE A 518 -2.78 -15.41 11.20
CA PHE A 518 -3.01 -16.74 11.76
C PHE A 518 -3.01 -16.72 13.30
N LYS A 519 -4.03 -17.37 13.89
CA LYS A 519 -4.17 -17.55 15.33
C LYS A 519 -4.19 -19.06 15.62
N GLN A 520 -3.17 -19.55 16.33
CA GLN A 520 -3.09 -20.96 16.70
C GLN A 520 -4.17 -21.34 17.71
N THR A 521 -4.82 -22.46 17.48
CA THR A 521 -5.75 -23.09 18.41
C THR A 521 -5.37 -24.55 18.65
N TYR A 522 -5.65 -25.07 19.83
CA TYR A 522 -5.45 -26.46 20.18
C TYR A 522 -6.75 -27.07 20.69
N ASN A 523 -7.27 -28.07 19.96
CA ASN A 523 -8.42 -28.86 20.36
C ASN A 523 -7.97 -30.29 20.69
N THR A 524 -8.61 -30.96 21.64
CA THR A 524 -8.23 -32.29 22.16
C THR A 524 -8.16 -33.41 21.12
N ASN A 525 -8.74 -33.23 19.93
CA ASN A 525 -8.78 -34.20 18.84
C ASN A 525 -8.03 -33.77 17.56
N ASP A 526 -7.24 -32.69 17.62
CA ASP A 526 -6.72 -32.07 16.42
C ASP A 526 -5.38 -32.69 15.98
N LEU A 527 -5.27 -33.01 14.69
CA LEU A 527 -4.00 -33.40 14.06
C LEU A 527 -2.90 -32.34 14.23
N GLN A 528 -3.27 -31.07 14.41
CA GLN A 528 -2.37 -29.95 14.71
C GLN A 528 -1.58 -30.13 16.01
N ASN A 529 -2.02 -30.97 16.94
CA ASN A 529 -1.25 -31.30 18.15
C ASN A 529 0.08 -32.00 17.84
N ARG A 530 0.25 -32.52 16.63
CA ARG A 530 1.49 -33.17 16.16
C ARG A 530 2.41 -32.23 15.39
N VAL A 531 1.91 -31.03 14.99
CA VAL A 531 2.72 -30.01 14.32
C VAL A 531 3.55 -29.31 15.39
N PRO A 532 4.87 -29.18 15.20
CA PRO A 532 5.71 -28.37 16.08
C PRO A 532 5.24 -26.91 16.12
N ASP A 533 5.31 -26.28 17.28
CA ASP A 533 4.94 -24.89 17.46
C ASP A 533 6.08 -24.09 18.09
N PHE A 534 6.99 -23.61 17.24
CA PHE A 534 8.11 -22.76 17.67
C PHE A 534 7.86 -21.28 17.42
N ARG A 535 6.60 -20.84 17.43
CA ARG A 535 6.24 -19.43 17.25
C ARG A 535 6.81 -18.58 18.38
N HIS A 536 7.59 -17.56 18.02
CA HIS A 536 7.97 -16.46 18.89
C HIS A 536 6.89 -15.37 18.92
N GLN A 537 6.17 -15.15 17.81
CA GLN A 537 5.00 -14.27 17.73
C GLN A 537 3.74 -15.06 17.99
N LEU A 538 3.12 -14.90 19.16
CA LEU A 538 1.87 -15.61 19.52
C LEU A 538 0.62 -14.92 18.96
N LEU A 539 0.64 -13.58 18.95
CA LEU A 539 -0.48 -12.77 18.45
C LEU A 539 0.03 -11.49 17.78
N TRP A 540 -0.54 -11.17 16.65
CA TRP A 540 -0.52 -9.86 16.03
C TRP A 540 -1.92 -9.52 15.57
N GLU A 541 -2.56 -8.55 16.25
CA GLU A 541 -3.88 -8.04 15.92
C GLU A 541 -3.76 -6.54 15.62
N PRO A 542 -3.74 -6.15 14.33
CA PRO A 542 -3.56 -4.76 13.97
C PRO A 542 -4.85 -3.93 14.10
N GLU A 543 -6.03 -4.56 14.12
CA GLU A 543 -7.33 -3.88 14.17
C GLU A 543 -8.13 -4.34 15.40
N LEU A 544 -7.79 -3.79 16.57
CA LEU A 544 -8.48 -4.09 17.82
C LEU A 544 -9.73 -3.21 17.95
N ASP A 545 -10.92 -3.83 18.01
CA ASP A 545 -12.20 -3.14 18.18
C ASP A 545 -12.63 -3.08 19.65
N LEU A 546 -12.58 -1.89 20.24
CA LEU A 546 -13.06 -1.63 21.61
C LEU A 546 -14.43 -0.91 21.64
N SER A 547 -15.13 -0.79 20.55
CA SER A 547 -16.40 -0.04 20.45
C SER A 547 -17.49 -0.53 21.43
N LYS A 548 -17.47 -1.83 21.77
CA LYS A 548 -18.36 -2.44 22.76
C LYS A 548 -17.94 -2.20 24.21
N GLY A 549 -16.78 -1.55 24.42
CA GLY A 549 -16.22 -1.25 25.74
C GLY A 549 -15.28 -2.31 26.29
N SER A 550 -15.30 -3.53 25.78
CA SER A 550 -14.34 -4.59 26.14
C SER A 550 -14.16 -5.58 25.01
N GLU A 551 -12.98 -6.18 24.94
CA GLU A 551 -12.63 -7.27 24.02
C GLU A 551 -11.90 -8.36 24.79
N GLU A 552 -12.21 -9.62 24.51
CA GLU A 552 -11.53 -10.78 25.05
C GLU A 552 -10.84 -11.55 23.92
N ILE A 553 -9.51 -11.63 24.00
CA ILE A 553 -8.67 -12.36 23.04
C ILE A 553 -8.20 -13.65 23.69
N VAL A 554 -8.49 -14.76 23.04
CA VAL A 554 -8.01 -16.09 23.42
C VAL A 554 -6.84 -16.46 22.52
N LEU A 555 -5.73 -16.83 23.10
CA LEU A 555 -4.56 -17.33 22.39
C LEU A 555 -3.93 -18.51 23.11
N TYR A 556 -3.00 -19.17 22.46
CA TYR A 556 -2.24 -20.31 23.02
C TYR A 556 -0.74 -20.04 22.95
N THR A 557 -0.04 -20.42 24.01
CA THR A 557 1.42 -20.41 24.06
C THR A 557 2.02 -21.40 23.04
N SER A 558 3.27 -21.23 22.72
CA SER A 558 4.03 -22.15 21.85
C SER A 558 4.86 -23.15 22.67
N ASP A 559 5.63 -23.99 21.98
CA ASP A 559 6.59 -24.91 22.59
C ASP A 559 7.91 -24.20 23.02
N VAL A 560 7.99 -22.86 22.85
CA VAL A 560 9.20 -22.07 23.17
C VAL A 560 9.09 -21.47 24.56
N PRO A 561 9.90 -21.93 25.54
CA PRO A 561 9.88 -21.33 26.86
C PRO A 561 10.53 -19.95 26.90
N GLY A 562 10.19 -19.14 27.88
CA GLY A 562 10.79 -17.83 28.11
C GLY A 562 9.76 -16.76 28.49
N THR A 563 10.22 -15.50 28.55
CA THR A 563 9.38 -14.35 28.84
C THR A 563 8.74 -13.82 27.57
N TYR A 564 7.44 -13.63 27.60
CA TYR A 564 6.65 -13.03 26.52
C TYR A 564 6.17 -11.66 26.94
N GLN A 565 6.16 -10.73 26.01
CA GLN A 565 5.67 -9.39 26.23
C GLN A 565 4.45 -9.11 25.33
N LEU A 566 3.39 -8.65 25.96
CA LEU A 566 2.23 -8.04 25.31
C LEU A 566 2.48 -6.54 25.21
N ILE A 567 2.30 -5.98 24.02
CA ILE A 567 2.35 -4.55 23.76
C ILE A 567 1.05 -4.16 23.08
N LEU A 568 0.29 -3.24 23.68
CA LEU A 568 -0.85 -2.57 23.07
C LEU A 568 -0.45 -1.12 22.80
N GLU A 569 -0.58 -0.69 21.56
CA GLU A 569 -0.25 0.67 21.11
C GLU A 569 -1.42 1.25 20.32
N GLY A 570 -1.56 2.57 20.37
CA GLY A 570 -2.53 3.26 19.53
C GLY A 570 -2.89 4.64 20.03
N PHE A 571 -4.02 5.13 19.56
CA PHE A 571 -4.52 6.46 19.87
C PHE A 571 -6.03 6.44 20.09
N SER A 572 -6.49 7.18 21.09
CA SER A 572 -7.93 7.42 21.28
C SER A 572 -8.51 8.23 20.13
N SER A 573 -9.82 8.34 20.02
CA SER A 573 -10.50 9.12 18.97
C SER A 573 -10.12 10.62 18.96
N ILE A 574 -9.66 11.14 20.08
CA ILE A 574 -9.15 12.51 20.21
C ILE A 574 -7.61 12.60 20.13
N GLY A 575 -6.93 11.47 19.83
CA GLY A 575 -5.49 11.42 19.58
C GLY A 575 -4.62 11.31 20.83
N ASN A 576 -5.17 10.97 21.98
CA ASN A 576 -4.37 10.64 23.16
C ASN A 576 -3.64 9.31 22.90
N PRO A 577 -2.30 9.27 23.10
CA PRO A 577 -1.55 8.04 22.91
C PRO A 577 -1.86 7.03 24.02
N VAL A 578 -1.86 5.76 23.64
CA VAL A 578 -1.98 4.61 24.54
C VAL A 578 -0.84 3.65 24.27
N SER A 579 -0.10 3.27 25.31
CA SER A 579 1.04 2.35 25.22
C SER A 579 1.09 1.48 26.47
N VAL A 580 0.47 0.30 26.42
CA VAL A 580 0.40 -0.64 27.54
C VAL A 580 1.31 -1.82 27.29
N LYS A 581 2.16 -2.17 28.28
CA LYS A 581 3.04 -3.34 28.24
C LYS A 581 2.70 -4.32 29.36
N ARG A 582 2.75 -5.61 29.06
CA ARG A 582 2.57 -6.73 29.97
C ARG A 582 3.56 -7.83 29.65
N GLU A 583 3.96 -8.55 30.69
CA GLU A 583 4.84 -9.70 30.54
C GLU A 583 4.25 -10.91 31.26
N PHE A 584 4.52 -12.09 30.72
CA PHE A 584 4.19 -13.38 31.32
C PHE A 584 5.26 -14.40 30.92
N THR A 585 5.32 -15.50 31.64
CA THR A 585 6.34 -16.54 31.44
C THR A 585 5.71 -17.84 30.93
N VAL A 586 6.35 -18.45 29.94
CA VAL A 586 6.06 -19.81 29.47
C VAL A 586 7.17 -20.73 29.97
N LYS A 587 6.79 -21.84 30.63
CA LYS A 587 7.71 -22.83 31.23
C LYS A 587 7.82 -24.07 30.35
#